data_b1db611d90366cad09e6d144e6a44326
#
_entry.id   b1db611d90366cad09e6d144e6a44326
#
_cell.length_a   1.000
_cell.length_b   1.000
_cell.length_c   1.000
_cell.angle_alpha   90.00
_cell.angle_beta   90.00
_cell.angle_gamma   90.00
#
_symmetry.space_group_name_H-M   'P 1'
#
loop_
_entity.id
_entity.type
_entity.pdbx_description
1 polymer ?
#
loop_
_entity_poly.entity_id
_entity_poly.type
_entity_poly.pdbx_seq_one_letter_code
_entity_poly.pdbx_strand_id
1 'polypeptide(L)'
;MAAGSSTKRLAIFAYGSLLFRPGFAYVERQRATVAGYARSFSQASPDHRGTPERPGRVVTLVARADANAVGALYFVAWPALELLVELDHRERAGYERVTLEVSAEGQPYQAVTWIAPPGNAYDAGQSSPSALAAHIRLCSGPSGRNDDYVFQLEQALAELGGSDAGVSELAALLRR
;
A
#
# COMPACT_ATOMS: atom_id res chain seq x y z
N MET A 1 -24.96 25.21 -23.72
CA MET A 1 -23.71 24.58 -23.38
C MET A 1 -23.64 24.51 -21.85
N ALA A 2 -23.91 23.36 -21.29
CA ALA A 2 -23.80 23.15 -19.83
C ALA A 2 -22.32 23.00 -19.49
N ALA A 3 -21.74 23.95 -18.78
CA ALA A 3 -20.45 23.82 -18.15
C ALA A 3 -20.57 22.69 -17.11
N GLY A 4 -19.99 21.54 -17.42
CA GLY A 4 -19.91 20.42 -16.48
C GLY A 4 -19.19 20.90 -15.22
N SER A 5 -19.93 20.98 -14.12
CA SER A 5 -19.36 21.18 -12.78
C SER A 5 -18.38 20.04 -12.53
N SER A 6 -17.09 20.29 -12.77
CA SER A 6 -16.04 19.37 -12.36
C SER A 6 -16.07 19.29 -10.85
N THR A 7 -16.79 18.32 -10.31
CA THR A 7 -16.83 18.07 -8.87
C THR A 7 -15.40 17.79 -8.43
N LYS A 8 -14.86 18.67 -7.60
CA LYS A 8 -13.47 18.53 -7.08
C LYS A 8 -13.34 17.19 -6.38
N ARG A 9 -12.34 16.41 -6.74
CA ARG A 9 -12.08 15.08 -6.19
C ARG A 9 -10.67 15.02 -5.64
N LEU A 10 -10.48 14.25 -4.58
CA LEU A 10 -9.17 13.86 -4.07
C LEU A 10 -8.79 12.53 -4.70
N ALA A 11 -7.59 12.43 -5.23
CA ALA A 11 -7.01 11.19 -5.71
C ALA A 11 -6.12 10.57 -4.63
N ILE A 12 -6.36 9.29 -4.29
CA ILE A 12 -5.58 8.52 -3.32
C ILE A 12 -5.01 7.30 -4.02
N PHE A 13 -3.68 7.13 -4.00
CA PHE A 13 -3.01 5.96 -4.55
C PHE A 13 -2.77 4.92 -3.47
N ALA A 14 -3.30 3.73 -3.67
CA ALA A 14 -3.16 2.58 -2.80
C ALA A 14 -2.24 1.54 -3.42
N TYR A 15 -1.26 1.06 -2.65
CA TYR A 15 -0.31 0.03 -3.08
C TYR A 15 -0.13 -1.10 -2.05
N GLY A 16 -0.64 -0.94 -0.83
CA GLY A 16 -0.57 -1.87 0.29
C GLY A 16 -1.96 -2.25 0.79
N SER A 17 -2.19 -2.17 2.10
CA SER A 17 -3.44 -2.60 2.74
C SER A 17 -4.70 -1.91 2.21
N LEU A 18 -4.58 -0.67 1.74
CA LEU A 18 -5.70 0.08 1.15
C LEU A 18 -6.22 -0.55 -0.16
N LEU A 19 -5.48 -1.47 -0.80
CA LEU A 19 -5.95 -2.20 -1.98
C LEU A 19 -7.12 -3.13 -1.66
N PHE A 20 -7.04 -3.84 -0.52
CA PHE A 20 -8.05 -4.83 -0.09
C PHE A 20 -8.88 -4.37 1.11
N ARG A 21 -8.46 -3.32 1.79
CA ARG A 21 -9.15 -2.71 2.94
C ARG A 21 -9.07 -1.18 2.86
N PRO A 22 -9.73 -0.54 1.90
CA PRO A 22 -9.72 0.94 1.81
C PRO A 22 -10.31 1.57 3.08
N GLY A 23 -11.45 1.11 3.55
CA GLY A 23 -12.09 1.60 4.78
C GLY A 23 -12.74 2.98 4.62
N PHE A 24 -12.89 3.47 3.40
CA PHE A 24 -13.54 4.75 3.08
C PHE A 24 -14.42 4.63 1.83
N ALA A 25 -15.38 5.55 1.70
CA ALA A 25 -16.21 5.65 0.51
C ALA A 25 -15.43 6.35 -0.62
N TYR A 26 -15.56 5.85 -1.83
CA TYR A 26 -14.97 6.42 -3.04
C TYR A 26 -16.00 6.47 -4.17
N VAL A 27 -15.80 7.42 -5.08
CA VAL A 27 -16.67 7.61 -6.26
C VAL A 27 -16.24 6.67 -7.38
N GLU A 28 -14.93 6.44 -7.51
CA GLU A 28 -14.34 5.68 -8.60
C GLU A 28 -13.04 5.02 -8.13
N ARG A 29 -12.73 3.85 -8.70
CA ARG A 29 -11.47 3.13 -8.49
C ARG A 29 -10.93 2.68 -9.83
N GLN A 30 -9.69 2.99 -10.11
CA GLN A 30 -9.00 2.61 -11.34
C GLN A 30 -7.69 1.89 -11.04
N ARG A 31 -7.24 1.03 -11.96
CA ARG A 31 -5.86 0.55 -11.93
C ARG A 31 -4.91 1.70 -12.24
N ALA A 32 -3.84 1.84 -11.45
CA ALA A 32 -2.83 2.85 -11.67
C ALA A 32 -1.43 2.29 -11.46
N THR A 33 -0.43 3.02 -11.94
CA THR A 33 0.99 2.71 -11.74
C THR A 33 1.74 3.95 -11.28
N VAL A 34 2.71 3.76 -10.40
CA VAL A 34 3.69 4.78 -10.06
C VAL A 34 5.07 4.35 -10.56
N ALA A 35 5.69 5.19 -11.37
CA ALA A 35 7.02 4.95 -11.92
C ALA A 35 8.11 5.32 -10.90
N GLY A 36 9.25 4.64 -10.96
CA GLY A 36 10.40 4.92 -10.09
C GLY A 36 10.27 4.37 -8.67
N TYR A 37 9.30 3.49 -8.40
CA TYR A 37 9.07 2.88 -7.10
C TYR A 37 8.87 1.37 -7.20
N ALA A 38 9.35 0.66 -6.17
CA ALA A 38 9.07 -0.76 -5.96
C ALA A 38 8.48 -0.99 -4.56
N ARG A 39 7.68 -2.05 -4.38
CA ARG A 39 7.28 -2.51 -3.05
C ARG A 39 8.45 -3.13 -2.32
N SER A 40 8.51 -2.87 -1.01
CA SER A 40 9.45 -3.53 -0.10
C SER A 40 8.74 -3.91 1.19
N PHE A 41 8.90 -5.15 1.65
CA PHE A 41 8.43 -5.63 2.96
C PHE A 41 9.40 -5.23 4.08
N SER A 42 9.91 -4.02 4.03
CA SER A 42 10.89 -3.48 4.98
C SER A 42 10.27 -2.78 6.19
N GLN A 43 8.94 -2.56 6.19
CA GLN A 43 8.28 -1.85 7.29
C GLN A 43 7.77 -2.82 8.35
N ALA A 44 8.14 -2.58 9.61
CA ALA A 44 7.61 -3.29 10.76
C ALA A 44 6.17 -2.86 11.06
N SER A 45 5.33 -3.82 11.45
CA SER A 45 3.94 -3.60 11.84
C SER A 45 3.69 -4.12 13.26
N PRO A 46 3.93 -3.29 14.29
CA PRO A 46 3.68 -3.66 15.67
C PRO A 46 2.22 -3.57 16.11
N ASP A 47 1.38 -2.93 15.30
CA ASP A 47 0.01 -2.51 15.66
C ASP A 47 -1.09 -3.14 14.80
N HIS A 48 -0.77 -3.76 13.65
CA HIS A 48 -1.72 -4.40 12.75
C HIS A 48 -1.46 -5.89 12.51
N ARG A 49 -0.27 -6.24 12.01
CA ARG A 49 0.08 -7.62 11.61
C ARG A 49 1.09 -8.30 12.52
N GLY A 50 1.38 -7.67 13.65
CA GLY A 50 2.23 -8.15 14.72
C GLY A 50 1.90 -7.48 16.03
N THR A 51 2.79 -7.65 17.01
CA THR A 51 2.77 -6.98 18.31
C THR A 51 4.06 -6.18 18.49
N PRO A 52 4.15 -5.30 19.49
CA PRO A 52 5.41 -4.60 19.81
C PRO A 52 6.60 -5.55 20.02
N GLU A 53 6.37 -6.72 20.62
CA GLU A 53 7.41 -7.73 20.91
C GLU A 53 7.78 -8.55 19.68
N ARG A 54 6.83 -8.70 18.74
CA ARG A 54 7.01 -9.41 17.48
C ARG A 54 6.29 -8.70 16.35
N PRO A 55 6.87 -7.60 15.84
CA PRO A 55 6.26 -6.84 14.76
C PRO A 55 6.16 -7.68 13.47
N GLY A 56 5.03 -7.57 12.78
CA GLY A 56 4.87 -8.13 11.44
C GLY A 56 5.67 -7.36 10.40
N ARG A 57 5.53 -7.75 9.14
CA ARG A 57 6.11 -7.07 7.99
C ARG A 57 5.03 -6.67 7.01
N VAL A 58 5.04 -5.43 6.62
CA VAL A 58 4.13 -4.84 5.64
C VAL A 58 4.92 -4.06 4.59
N VAL A 59 4.26 -3.71 3.49
CA VAL A 59 4.94 -3.03 2.39
C VAL A 59 5.00 -1.53 2.58
N THR A 60 6.12 -0.94 2.15
CA THR A 60 6.24 0.46 1.76
C THR A 60 6.71 0.57 0.32
N LEU A 61 6.69 1.75 -0.27
CA LEU A 61 7.32 2.04 -1.56
C LEU A 61 8.74 2.55 -1.31
N VAL A 62 9.69 2.00 -2.04
CA VAL A 62 11.08 2.44 -2.05
C VAL A 62 11.45 2.94 -3.44
N ALA A 63 12.22 4.02 -3.51
CA ALA A 63 12.69 4.56 -4.78
C ALA A 63 13.55 3.53 -5.53
N ARG A 64 13.21 3.29 -6.79
CA ARG A 64 13.90 2.36 -7.69
C ARG A 64 13.63 2.76 -9.13
N ALA A 65 14.63 3.36 -9.77
CA ALA A 65 14.49 4.03 -11.07
C ALA A 65 13.86 3.17 -12.18
N ASP A 66 14.19 1.87 -12.21
CA ASP A 66 13.74 0.95 -13.26
C ASP A 66 12.44 0.21 -12.89
N ALA A 67 11.80 0.56 -11.77
CA ALA A 67 10.62 -0.14 -11.29
C ALA A 67 9.34 0.67 -11.51
N ASN A 68 8.22 -0.07 -11.61
CA ASN A 68 6.88 0.48 -11.62
C ASN A 68 6.03 -0.32 -10.64
N ALA A 69 5.41 0.35 -9.65
CA ALA A 69 4.48 -0.31 -8.75
C ALA A 69 3.04 -0.15 -9.24
N VAL A 70 2.35 -1.26 -9.45
CA VAL A 70 0.92 -1.28 -9.77
C VAL A 70 0.12 -1.09 -8.49
N GLY A 71 -0.96 -0.32 -8.55
CA GLY A 71 -1.87 -0.09 -7.44
C GLY A 71 -3.25 0.35 -7.91
N ALA A 72 -4.04 0.84 -6.99
CA ALA A 72 -5.35 1.43 -7.28
C ALA A 72 -5.33 2.94 -7.02
N LEU A 73 -5.93 3.68 -7.91
CA LEU A 73 -6.24 5.09 -7.75
C LEU A 73 -7.72 5.21 -7.35
N TYR A 74 -7.97 5.73 -6.17
CA TYR A 74 -9.31 6.03 -5.69
C TYR A 74 -9.61 7.51 -5.85
N PHE A 75 -10.76 7.83 -6.39
CA PHE A 75 -11.30 9.19 -6.41
C PHE A 75 -12.33 9.35 -5.31
N VAL A 76 -12.08 10.26 -4.41
CA VAL A 76 -12.94 10.55 -3.26
C VAL A 76 -13.58 11.93 -3.44
N ALA A 77 -14.84 12.05 -3.05
CA ALA A 77 -15.55 13.33 -3.13
C ALA A 77 -14.88 14.37 -2.21
N TRP A 78 -14.82 15.61 -2.70
CA TRP A 78 -14.31 16.73 -1.92
C TRP A 78 -15.47 17.44 -1.17
N PRO A 79 -15.28 17.94 0.05
CA PRO A 79 -14.04 17.97 0.84
C PRO A 79 -13.73 16.63 1.52
N ALA A 80 -12.44 16.29 1.67
CA ALA A 80 -11.96 15.02 2.19
C ALA A 80 -10.94 15.19 3.34
N LEU A 81 -10.99 16.32 4.05
CA LEU A 81 -10.02 16.62 5.11
C LEU A 81 -10.11 15.63 6.27
N GLU A 82 -11.32 15.30 6.71
CA GLU A 82 -11.56 14.34 7.79
C GLU A 82 -11.01 12.97 7.42
N LEU A 83 -11.26 12.50 6.20
CA LEU A 83 -10.70 11.26 5.70
C LEU A 83 -9.17 11.26 5.72
N LEU A 84 -8.52 12.35 5.31
CA LEU A 84 -7.06 12.44 5.33
C LEU A 84 -6.51 12.34 6.76
N VAL A 85 -7.18 12.96 7.74
CA VAL A 85 -6.81 12.87 9.16
C VAL A 85 -6.97 11.44 9.68
N GLU A 86 -8.05 10.76 9.32
CA GLU A 86 -8.28 9.35 9.69
C GLU A 86 -7.22 8.43 9.09
N LEU A 87 -6.86 8.63 7.83
CA LEU A 87 -5.83 7.85 7.15
C LEU A 87 -4.43 8.14 7.73
N ASP A 88 -4.10 9.39 8.05
CA ASP A 88 -2.86 9.73 8.73
C ASP A 88 -2.76 9.01 10.09
N HIS A 89 -3.87 8.92 10.82
CA HIS A 89 -3.91 8.21 12.09
C HIS A 89 -3.77 6.68 11.90
N ARG A 90 -4.35 6.12 10.86
CA ARG A 90 -4.24 4.69 10.51
C ARG A 90 -2.81 4.32 10.11
N GLU A 91 -2.15 5.15 9.31
CA GLU A 91 -0.83 4.91 8.74
C GLU A 91 0.32 5.47 9.62
N ARG A 92 0.09 5.64 10.92
CA ARG A 92 1.01 6.32 11.87
C ARG A 92 2.31 5.59 12.17
N ALA A 93 2.43 4.29 11.89
CA ALA A 93 3.63 3.50 12.21
C ALA A 93 4.77 3.75 11.20
N GLY A 94 5.32 4.96 11.20
CA GLY A 94 6.46 5.37 10.38
C GLY A 94 6.11 5.81 8.97
N TYR A 95 4.84 5.82 8.58
CA TYR A 95 4.43 6.33 7.27
C TYR A 95 4.20 7.84 7.29
N GLU A 96 4.59 8.48 6.20
CA GLU A 96 4.38 9.90 5.95
C GLU A 96 3.49 10.09 4.73
N ARG A 97 2.54 11.02 4.81
CA ARG A 97 1.69 11.39 3.69
C ARG A 97 2.47 12.20 2.66
N VAL A 98 2.48 11.73 1.43
CA VAL A 98 3.15 12.37 0.29
C VAL A 98 2.21 12.47 -0.90
N THR A 99 2.55 13.32 -1.86
CA THR A 99 1.88 13.37 -3.17
C THR A 99 2.83 12.84 -4.23
N LEU A 100 2.35 11.91 -5.03
CA LEU A 100 3.09 11.34 -6.16
C LEU A 100 2.31 11.52 -7.45
N GLU A 101 3.03 11.60 -8.57
CA GLU A 101 2.44 11.43 -9.88
C GLU A 101 2.25 9.95 -10.17
N VAL A 102 1.02 9.57 -10.49
CA VAL A 102 0.64 8.20 -10.89
C VAL A 102 -0.03 8.24 -12.25
N SER A 103 0.09 7.16 -13.01
CA SER A 103 -0.57 7.02 -14.31
C SER A 103 -1.75 6.04 -14.19
N ALA A 104 -2.93 6.47 -14.63
CA ALA A 104 -4.11 5.63 -14.78
C ALA A 104 -4.73 5.87 -16.16
N GLU A 105 -5.02 4.80 -16.91
CA GLU A 105 -5.56 4.88 -18.29
C GLU A 105 -4.74 5.79 -19.22
N GLY A 106 -3.42 5.82 -19.02
CA GLY A 106 -2.50 6.67 -19.80
C GLY A 106 -2.53 8.16 -19.44
N GLN A 107 -3.25 8.55 -18.38
CA GLN A 107 -3.32 9.94 -17.89
C GLN A 107 -2.57 10.10 -16.56
N PRO A 108 -1.82 11.20 -16.37
CA PRO A 108 -1.15 11.49 -15.11
C PRO A 108 -2.12 12.10 -14.09
N TYR A 109 -1.97 11.69 -12.84
CA TYR A 109 -2.71 12.23 -11.70
C TYR A 109 -1.76 12.52 -10.54
N GLN A 110 -1.98 13.65 -9.86
CA GLN A 110 -1.36 13.92 -8.57
C GLN A 110 -2.19 13.23 -7.48
N ALA A 111 -1.63 12.18 -6.87
CA ALA A 111 -2.34 11.37 -5.89
C ALA A 111 -1.64 11.39 -4.54
N VAL A 112 -2.43 11.47 -3.49
CA VAL A 112 -1.96 11.33 -2.10
C VAL A 112 -1.72 9.84 -1.82
N THR A 113 -0.64 9.56 -1.13
CA THR A 113 -0.32 8.21 -0.62
C THR A 113 0.51 8.32 0.66
N TRP A 114 0.75 7.20 1.34
CA TRP A 114 1.56 7.13 2.55
C TRP A 114 2.76 6.22 2.30
N ILE A 115 3.96 6.73 2.52
CA ILE A 115 5.22 6.02 2.33
C ILE A 115 6.02 6.09 3.62
N ALA A 116 6.56 4.96 4.06
CA ALA A 116 7.50 4.92 5.16
C ALA A 116 8.92 5.18 4.59
N PRO A 117 9.53 6.32 4.91
CA PRO A 117 10.87 6.64 4.42
C PRO A 117 11.91 5.67 5.01
N PRO A 118 13.00 5.37 4.28
CA PRO A 118 14.09 4.57 4.80
C PRO A 118 14.66 5.15 6.10
N GLY A 119 15.00 4.27 7.05
CA GLY A 119 15.57 4.67 8.34
C GLY A 119 14.56 5.26 9.33
N ASN A 120 13.25 5.18 9.07
CA ASN A 120 12.25 5.56 10.06
C ASN A 120 12.28 4.60 11.28
N ALA A 121 11.62 4.96 12.37
CA ALA A 121 11.66 4.19 13.63
C ALA A 121 11.13 2.74 13.51
N TYR A 122 10.41 2.41 12.46
CA TYR A 122 9.85 1.08 12.18
C TYR A 122 10.48 0.43 10.94
N ASP A 123 11.58 1.00 10.43
CA ASP A 123 12.31 0.39 9.33
C ASP A 123 13.04 -0.88 9.84
N ALA A 124 12.56 -2.02 9.39
CA ALA A 124 13.12 -3.31 9.75
C ALA A 124 14.14 -3.84 8.72
N GLY A 125 14.46 -3.01 7.73
CA GLY A 125 15.40 -3.32 6.66
C GLY A 125 14.91 -4.44 5.72
N GLN A 126 15.77 -4.76 4.78
CA GLN A 126 15.51 -5.84 3.83
C GLN A 126 15.91 -7.20 4.39
N SER A 127 15.20 -8.23 3.99
CA SER A 127 15.48 -9.62 4.33
C SER A 127 15.42 -10.48 3.07
N SER A 128 16.11 -11.62 3.04
CA SER A 128 15.90 -12.58 1.97
C SER A 128 14.45 -13.08 1.96
N PRO A 129 13.89 -13.47 0.81
CA PRO A 129 12.50 -13.96 0.74
C PRO A 129 12.20 -15.10 1.70
N SER A 130 13.14 -16.03 1.88
CA SER A 130 12.99 -17.17 2.81
C SER A 130 12.98 -16.74 4.28
N ALA A 131 13.88 -15.83 4.69
CA ALA A 131 13.92 -15.30 6.04
C ALA A 131 12.66 -14.47 6.35
N LEU A 132 12.20 -13.70 5.37
CA LEU A 132 10.98 -12.91 5.46
C LEU A 132 9.75 -13.82 5.63
N ALA A 133 9.62 -14.88 4.84
CA ALA A 133 8.54 -15.85 4.96
C ALA A 133 8.54 -16.55 6.33
N ALA A 134 9.71 -16.97 6.82
CA ALA A 134 9.84 -17.58 8.14
C ALA A 134 9.39 -16.63 9.26
N HIS A 135 9.76 -15.35 9.18
CA HIS A 135 9.33 -14.33 10.13
C HIS A 135 7.82 -14.09 10.08
N ILE A 136 7.26 -13.88 8.88
CA ILE A 136 5.84 -13.57 8.66
C ILE A 136 4.92 -14.67 9.22
N ARG A 137 5.28 -15.94 9.05
CA ARG A 137 4.52 -17.07 9.62
C ARG A 137 4.31 -17.00 11.13
N LEU A 138 5.23 -16.38 11.84
CA LEU A 138 5.21 -16.28 13.30
C LEU A 138 4.47 -15.04 13.81
N CYS A 139 4.03 -14.15 12.90
CA CYS A 139 3.45 -12.86 13.27
C CYS A 139 1.94 -12.87 13.10
N SER A 140 1.26 -12.35 14.11
CA SER A 140 -0.17 -12.05 14.09
C SER A 140 -0.44 -10.83 14.98
N GLY A 141 -1.38 -9.99 14.57
CA GLY A 141 -1.75 -8.78 15.30
C GLY A 141 -3.26 -8.54 15.28
N PRO A 142 -3.72 -7.36 15.73
CA PRO A 142 -5.14 -7.02 15.79
C PRO A 142 -5.87 -7.10 14.44
N SER A 143 -5.17 -6.91 13.33
CA SER A 143 -5.73 -7.02 11.97
C SER A 143 -5.62 -8.42 11.36
N GLY A 144 -5.19 -9.41 12.14
CA GLY A 144 -5.04 -10.81 11.73
C GLY A 144 -3.60 -11.23 11.47
N ARG A 145 -3.45 -12.43 10.92
CA ARG A 145 -2.15 -13.04 10.61
C ARG A 145 -1.39 -12.25 9.54
N ASN A 146 -0.07 -12.28 9.63
CA ASN A 146 0.76 -11.53 8.69
C ASN A 146 0.85 -12.20 7.31
N ASP A 147 0.74 -13.52 7.24
CA ASP A 147 0.64 -14.24 5.96
C ASP A 147 -0.67 -13.90 5.19
N ASP A 148 -1.80 -13.71 5.91
CA ASP A 148 -3.05 -13.26 5.31
C ASP A 148 -2.89 -11.89 4.61
N TYR A 149 -2.08 -10.98 5.16
CA TYR A 149 -1.77 -9.71 4.52
C TYR A 149 -1.12 -9.91 3.15
N VAL A 150 -0.16 -10.83 3.05
CA VAL A 150 0.54 -11.12 1.79
C VAL A 150 -0.42 -11.72 0.77
N PHE A 151 -1.25 -12.68 1.17
CA PHE A 151 -2.24 -13.31 0.29
C PHE A 151 -3.31 -12.34 -0.19
N GLN A 152 -3.81 -11.47 0.70
CA GLN A 152 -4.78 -10.44 0.34
C GLN A 152 -4.17 -9.40 -0.62
N LEU A 153 -2.91 -9.03 -0.43
CA LEU A 153 -2.21 -8.12 -1.33
C LEU A 153 -2.01 -8.75 -2.71
N GLU A 154 -1.58 -10.01 -2.78
CA GLU A 154 -1.43 -10.74 -4.04
C GLU A 154 -2.76 -10.82 -4.80
N GLN A 155 -3.84 -11.19 -4.11
CA GLN A 155 -5.17 -11.27 -4.67
C GLN A 155 -5.66 -9.90 -5.20
N ALA A 156 -5.51 -8.85 -4.41
CA ALA A 156 -5.92 -7.51 -4.81
C ALA A 156 -5.17 -6.99 -6.04
N LEU A 157 -3.89 -7.33 -6.18
CA LEU A 157 -3.10 -7.02 -7.38
C LEU A 157 -3.62 -7.79 -8.60
N ALA A 158 -3.94 -9.08 -8.44
CA ALA A 158 -4.50 -9.90 -9.52
C ALA A 158 -5.88 -9.38 -9.97
N GLU A 159 -6.74 -8.96 -9.05
CA GLU A 159 -8.05 -8.35 -9.35
C GLU A 159 -7.92 -7.02 -10.12
N LEU A 160 -6.82 -6.31 -9.97
CA LEU A 160 -6.48 -5.13 -10.78
C LEU A 160 -5.87 -5.48 -12.14
N GLY A 161 -5.74 -6.77 -12.47
CA GLY A 161 -5.05 -7.21 -13.68
C GLY A 161 -3.54 -6.92 -13.64
N GLY A 162 -2.94 -6.89 -12.45
CA GLY A 162 -1.52 -6.67 -12.23
C GLY A 162 -0.88 -7.76 -11.39
N SER A 163 0.42 -7.68 -11.24
CA SER A 163 1.20 -8.56 -10.36
C SER A 163 2.43 -7.81 -9.82
N ASP A 164 3.03 -8.38 -8.79
CA ASP A 164 4.30 -7.93 -8.23
C ASP A 164 5.14 -9.17 -7.93
N ALA A 165 6.29 -9.27 -8.55
CA ALA A 165 7.13 -10.47 -8.47
C ALA A 165 7.56 -10.79 -7.02
N GLY A 166 7.88 -9.77 -6.21
CA GLY A 166 8.25 -9.95 -4.82
C GLY A 166 7.09 -10.44 -3.95
N VAL A 167 5.88 -9.91 -4.19
CA VAL A 167 4.66 -10.36 -3.51
C VAL A 167 4.34 -11.81 -3.89
N SER A 168 4.39 -12.16 -5.17
CA SER A 168 4.10 -13.52 -5.66
C SER A 168 5.13 -14.55 -5.17
N GLU A 169 6.42 -14.21 -5.17
CA GLU A 169 7.47 -15.07 -4.61
C GLU A 169 7.26 -15.34 -3.12
N LEU A 170 6.99 -14.28 -2.36
CA LEU A 170 6.74 -14.40 -0.92
C LEU A 170 5.48 -15.22 -0.62
N ALA A 171 4.40 -15.00 -1.36
CA ALA A 171 3.16 -15.76 -1.24
C ALA A 171 3.38 -17.25 -1.57
N ALA A 172 4.16 -17.58 -2.59
CA ALA A 172 4.52 -18.94 -2.94
C ALA A 172 5.34 -19.62 -1.84
N LEU A 173 6.27 -18.90 -1.20
CA LEU A 173 7.03 -19.42 -0.06
C LEU A 173 6.11 -19.67 1.14
N LEU A 174 5.17 -18.77 1.43
CA LEU A 174 4.25 -18.89 2.57
C LEU A 174 3.25 -20.07 2.43
N ARG A 175 2.94 -20.51 1.21
CA ARG A 175 2.06 -21.68 0.94
C ARG A 175 2.75 -23.04 1.12
N ARG A 176 4.07 -23.09 1.21
CA ARG A 176 4.88 -24.32 1.46
C ARG A 176 4.91 -24.67 2.94
#